data_4f5ef8933cae42183b9afc6a14f9dae9
#
_entry.id   4f5ef8933cae42183b9afc6a14f9dae9
#
_cell.length_a   1.000
_cell.length_b   1.000
_cell.length_c   1.000
_cell.angle_alpha   90.00
_cell.angle_beta   90.00
_cell.angle_gamma   90.00
#
_symmetry.space_group_name_H-M   'P 1'
#
loop_
_entity.id
_entity.type
_entity.pdbx_description
1 polymer ?
#
loop_
_entity_poly.entity_id
_entity_poly.type
_entity_poly.pdbx_seq_one_letter_code
_entity_poly.pdbx_strand_id
1 'polypeptide(L)'
;NNFTGRILYDEARAFLAAPAALAVARASKAALADGFGLTIYDAYRPWRITKKLWDATPVGPKKEYVANPKRGSKHNRGCAVDLTLHDLQTGQLVEMPTEFDDFSEKAHRDYMGSSAAAIANRARLASYLEAEGFVGLSNEWWHFDFNGWQNYNLMDIPFEKL
;
A
#
# COMPACT_ATOMS: atom_id res chain seq x y z
N ASN A 1 4.64 -11.80 -2.85
CA ASN A 1 3.32 -11.18 -2.70
C ASN A 1 3.06 -10.04 -3.69
N ASN A 2 3.42 -10.19 -4.94
CA ASN A 2 3.08 -9.23 -5.99
C ASN A 2 2.56 -9.97 -7.22
N PHE A 3 1.78 -9.29 -8.05
CA PHE A 3 1.12 -9.90 -9.21
C PHE A 3 2.06 -10.49 -10.26
N THR A 4 3.36 -10.16 -10.24
CA THR A 4 4.33 -10.70 -11.21
C THR A 4 4.86 -12.07 -10.83
N GLY A 5 4.69 -12.51 -9.57
CA GLY A 5 5.27 -13.73 -9.02
C GLY A 5 6.80 -13.74 -8.99
N ARG A 6 7.45 -12.57 -9.12
CA ARG A 6 8.91 -12.42 -9.13
C ARG A 6 9.40 -11.74 -7.88
N ILE A 7 10.59 -12.10 -7.41
CA ILE A 7 11.29 -11.35 -6.37
C ILE A 7 11.73 -10.01 -6.96
N LEU A 8 11.24 -8.91 -6.39
CA LEU A 8 11.53 -7.54 -6.83
C LEU A 8 12.52 -6.83 -5.92
N TYR A 9 12.63 -7.26 -4.66
CA TYR A 9 13.52 -6.74 -3.63
C TYR A 9 14.36 -7.86 -3.04
N ASP A 10 15.61 -7.56 -2.71
CA ASP A 10 16.52 -8.53 -2.09
C ASP A 10 16.24 -8.70 -0.60
N GLU A 11 15.58 -7.73 0.04
CA GLU A 11 15.27 -7.70 1.47
C GLU A 11 13.82 -7.31 1.73
N ALA A 12 13.19 -7.93 2.73
CA ALA A 12 11.85 -7.58 3.22
C ALA A 12 11.93 -6.38 4.19
N ARG A 13 12.18 -5.17 3.66
CA ARG A 13 12.25 -3.92 4.41
C ARG A 13 11.28 -2.90 3.85
N ALA A 14 10.74 -2.05 4.73
CA ALA A 14 9.84 -0.97 4.36
C ALA A 14 10.47 0.38 4.74
N PHE A 15 10.61 1.27 3.77
CA PHE A 15 11.12 2.62 3.95
C PHE A 15 10.08 3.63 3.53
N LEU A 16 10.04 4.77 4.20
CA LEU A 16 9.19 5.92 3.85
C LEU A 16 9.97 7.22 4.11
N ALA A 17 9.52 8.30 3.50
CA ALA A 17 9.94 9.64 3.92
C ALA A 17 9.62 9.82 5.42
N ALA A 18 10.51 10.46 6.17
CA ALA A 18 10.43 10.50 7.63
C ALA A 18 9.05 10.95 8.17
N PRO A 19 8.39 12.01 7.65
CA PRO A 19 7.04 12.35 8.11
C PRO A 19 6.00 11.27 7.85
N ALA A 20 6.05 10.61 6.68
CA ALA A 20 5.15 9.50 6.35
C ALA A 20 5.38 8.28 7.26
N ALA A 21 6.66 7.95 7.54
CA ALA A 21 7.01 6.87 8.46
C ALA A 21 6.49 7.13 9.88
N LEU A 22 6.63 8.36 10.39
CA LEU A 22 6.09 8.76 11.68
C LEU A 22 4.56 8.68 11.72
N ALA A 23 3.88 9.03 10.63
CA ALA A 23 2.44 8.93 10.50
C ALA A 23 1.98 7.46 10.53
N VAL A 24 2.65 6.56 9.78
CA VAL A 24 2.38 5.11 9.85
C VAL A 24 2.61 4.56 11.27
N ALA A 25 3.67 5.02 11.96
CA ALA A 25 3.92 4.59 13.34
C ALA A 25 2.79 5.01 14.31
N ARG A 26 2.20 6.20 14.13
CA ARG A 26 1.04 6.63 14.94
C ARG A 26 -0.22 5.83 14.58
N ALA A 27 -0.48 5.59 13.28
CA ALA A 27 -1.57 4.73 12.83
C ALA A 27 -1.44 3.31 13.40
N SER A 28 -0.22 2.76 13.40
CA SER A 28 0.08 1.45 14.01
C SER A 28 -0.22 1.45 15.51
N LYS A 29 0.15 2.50 16.23
CA LYS A 29 -0.16 2.62 17.66
C LYS A 29 -1.68 2.63 17.93
N ALA A 30 -2.46 3.30 17.09
CA ALA A 30 -3.92 3.29 17.19
C ALA A 30 -4.49 1.90 16.90
N ALA A 31 -4.02 1.23 15.84
CA ALA A 31 -4.43 -0.13 15.53
C ALA A 31 -4.12 -1.13 16.67
N LEU A 32 -2.93 -1.01 17.29
CA LEU A 32 -2.53 -1.85 18.43
C LEU A 32 -3.48 -1.70 19.63
N ALA A 33 -3.98 -0.50 19.89
CA ALA A 33 -4.95 -0.26 20.97
C ALA A 33 -6.29 -0.98 20.75
N ASP A 34 -6.64 -1.22 19.48
CA ASP A 34 -7.86 -1.95 19.08
C ASP A 34 -7.63 -3.46 18.84
N GLY A 35 -6.42 -3.97 19.12
CA GLY A 35 -6.08 -5.38 18.99
C GLY A 35 -5.60 -5.79 17.59
N PHE A 36 -5.23 -4.83 16.74
CA PHE A 36 -4.73 -5.09 15.39
C PHE A 36 -3.29 -4.60 15.21
N GLY A 37 -2.53 -5.30 14.35
CA GLY A 37 -1.25 -4.83 13.85
C GLY A 37 -1.34 -4.45 12.38
N LEU A 38 -0.40 -3.62 11.89
CA LEU A 38 -0.24 -3.31 10.48
C LEU A 38 0.76 -4.28 9.83
N THR A 39 0.39 -4.86 8.70
CA THR A 39 1.29 -5.63 7.83
C THR A 39 1.51 -4.86 6.54
N ILE A 40 2.76 -4.48 6.26
CA ILE A 40 3.12 -3.68 5.09
C ILE A 40 3.47 -4.62 3.94
N TYR A 41 2.85 -4.42 2.78
CA TYR A 41 3.14 -5.11 1.52
C TYR A 41 4.20 -4.38 0.71
N ASP A 42 4.07 -3.04 0.56
CA ASP A 42 5.03 -2.19 -0.13
C ASP A 42 5.04 -0.79 0.48
N ALA A 43 6.18 -0.09 0.35
CA ALA A 43 6.36 1.27 0.85
C ALA A 43 7.17 2.10 -0.16
N TYR A 44 8.37 2.59 0.18
CA TYR A 44 9.23 3.17 -0.83
C TYR A 44 9.60 2.11 -1.88
N ARG A 45 9.37 2.47 -3.13
CA ARG A 45 9.66 1.63 -4.29
C ARG A 45 10.63 2.38 -5.20
N PRO A 46 11.86 1.92 -5.42
CA PRO A 46 12.76 2.51 -6.42
C PRO A 46 12.08 2.63 -7.78
N TRP A 47 12.31 3.71 -8.52
CA TRP A 47 11.65 3.94 -9.81
C TRP A 47 11.83 2.76 -10.79
N ARG A 48 13.02 2.14 -10.81
CA ARG A 48 13.29 0.95 -11.63
C ARG A 48 12.33 -0.20 -11.37
N ILE A 49 11.84 -0.35 -10.14
CA ILE A 49 10.87 -1.38 -9.77
C ILE A 49 9.49 -1.04 -10.31
N THR A 50 9.06 0.23 -10.22
CA THR A 50 7.82 0.69 -10.88
C THR A 50 7.87 0.40 -12.38
N LYS A 51 9.02 0.64 -13.03
CA LYS A 51 9.20 0.31 -14.45
C LYS A 51 9.09 -1.20 -14.71
N LYS A 52 9.70 -2.04 -13.87
CA LYS A 52 9.58 -3.52 -14.00
C LYS A 52 8.13 -3.98 -13.88
N LEU A 53 7.36 -3.44 -12.91
CA LEU A 53 5.94 -3.74 -12.75
C LEU A 53 5.14 -3.30 -13.97
N TRP A 54 5.37 -2.09 -14.46
CA TRP A 54 4.74 -1.57 -15.67
C TRP A 54 5.01 -2.43 -16.89
N ASP A 55 6.26 -2.81 -17.12
CA ASP A 55 6.65 -3.62 -18.27
C ASP A 55 6.09 -5.05 -18.19
N ALA A 56 5.91 -5.59 -16.97
CA ALA A 56 5.32 -6.91 -16.74
C ALA A 56 3.79 -6.94 -16.88
N THR A 57 3.13 -5.77 -16.80
CA THR A 57 1.67 -5.70 -16.91
C THR A 57 1.24 -5.71 -18.39
N PRO A 58 0.38 -6.64 -18.83
CA PRO A 58 -0.17 -6.64 -20.18
C PRO A 58 -0.88 -5.33 -20.55
N VAL A 59 -0.88 -4.97 -21.82
CA VAL A 59 -1.69 -3.85 -22.33
C VAL A 59 -3.16 -4.18 -22.11
N GLY A 60 -3.92 -3.24 -21.55
CA GLY A 60 -5.33 -3.41 -21.27
C GLY A 60 -5.75 -2.81 -19.92
N PRO A 61 -6.94 -3.12 -19.40
CA PRO A 61 -7.51 -2.50 -18.19
C PRO A 61 -6.60 -2.61 -16.95
N LYS A 62 -5.87 -3.71 -16.81
CA LYS A 62 -4.92 -3.88 -15.68
C LYS A 62 -3.80 -2.83 -15.62
N LYS A 63 -3.50 -2.15 -16.74
CA LYS A 63 -2.53 -1.05 -16.76
C LYS A 63 -2.95 0.14 -15.88
N GLU A 64 -4.24 0.31 -15.62
CA GLU A 64 -4.76 1.40 -14.79
C GLU A 64 -4.39 1.26 -13.32
N TYR A 65 -4.12 0.03 -12.87
CA TYR A 65 -3.68 -0.28 -11.50
C TYR A 65 -2.15 -0.14 -11.29
N VAL A 66 -1.39 0.06 -12.36
CA VAL A 66 0.06 0.15 -12.26
C VAL A 66 0.55 1.54 -12.67
N ALA A 67 1.32 2.18 -11.81
CA ALA A 67 1.80 3.53 -12.05
C ALA A 67 2.64 3.63 -13.34
N ASN A 68 2.30 4.59 -14.20
CA ASN A 68 3.07 4.84 -15.42
C ASN A 68 4.44 5.43 -15.04
N PRO A 69 5.57 4.77 -15.39
CA PRO A 69 6.90 5.23 -15.00
C PRO A 69 7.28 6.61 -15.56
N LYS A 70 6.63 7.08 -16.63
CA LYS A 70 6.83 8.44 -17.14
C LYS A 70 6.33 9.51 -16.18
N ARG A 71 5.32 9.19 -15.36
CA ARG A 71 4.77 10.08 -14.31
C ARG A 71 5.39 9.79 -12.95
N GLY A 72 5.91 8.58 -12.76
CA GLY A 72 6.33 8.05 -11.48
C GLY A 72 5.15 7.66 -10.57
N SER A 73 5.50 7.18 -9.38
CA SER A 73 4.56 6.79 -8.32
C SER A 73 4.88 7.56 -7.04
N LYS A 74 3.88 7.70 -6.14
CA LYS A 74 4.14 8.23 -4.80
C LYS A 74 5.01 7.26 -3.99
N HIS A 75 4.96 5.95 -4.27
CA HIS A 75 5.94 4.99 -3.75
C HIS A 75 7.39 5.37 -4.10
N ASN A 76 7.64 5.89 -5.31
CA ASN A 76 8.98 6.33 -5.70
C ASN A 76 9.48 7.56 -4.92
N ARG A 77 8.59 8.21 -4.17
CA ARG A 77 8.87 9.37 -3.32
C ARG A 77 8.96 9.02 -1.84
N GLY A 78 8.75 7.74 -1.48
CA GLY A 78 8.58 7.32 -0.09
C GLY A 78 7.32 7.87 0.57
N CYS A 79 6.29 8.19 -0.22
CA CYS A 79 5.07 8.85 0.21
C CYS A 79 3.80 8.05 -0.12
N ALA A 80 3.92 6.75 -0.31
CA ALA A 80 2.79 5.83 -0.38
C ALA A 80 3.12 4.53 0.35
N VAL A 81 2.09 3.87 0.85
CA VAL A 81 2.19 2.58 1.52
C VAL A 81 1.03 1.69 1.13
N ASP A 82 1.34 0.42 0.85
CA ASP A 82 0.38 -0.66 0.66
C ASP A 82 0.42 -1.55 1.90
N LEU A 83 -0.72 -1.75 2.55
CA LEU A 83 -0.77 -2.46 3.83
C LEU A 83 -2.14 -3.07 4.11
N THR A 84 -2.15 -3.95 5.12
CA THR A 84 -3.36 -4.56 5.67
C THR A 84 -3.28 -4.64 7.19
N LEU A 85 -4.31 -5.22 7.80
CA LEU A 85 -4.37 -5.53 9.23
C LEU A 85 -4.09 -7.00 9.48
N HIS A 86 -3.49 -7.30 10.64
CA HIS A 86 -3.50 -8.63 11.23
C HIS A 86 -4.03 -8.57 12.67
N ASP A 87 -4.68 -9.62 13.08
CA ASP A 87 -5.19 -9.79 14.44
C ASP A 87 -4.04 -10.15 15.39
N LEU A 88 -3.88 -9.42 16.49
CA LEU A 88 -2.76 -9.62 17.44
C LEU A 88 -2.87 -10.91 18.26
N GLN A 89 -4.07 -11.48 18.44
CA GLN A 89 -4.25 -12.72 19.20
C GLN A 89 -3.88 -13.94 18.38
N THR A 90 -4.24 -13.92 17.09
CA THR A 90 -4.03 -15.05 16.18
C THR A 90 -2.80 -14.93 15.31
N GLY A 91 -2.30 -13.70 15.10
CA GLY A 91 -1.24 -13.36 14.14
C GLY A 91 -1.65 -13.49 12.67
N GLN A 92 -2.94 -13.77 12.40
CA GLN A 92 -3.43 -13.98 11.04
C GLN A 92 -3.87 -12.65 10.41
N LEU A 93 -3.71 -12.53 9.09
CA LEU A 93 -4.29 -11.41 8.36
C LEU A 93 -5.81 -11.42 8.51
N VAL A 94 -6.40 -10.26 8.70
CA VAL A 94 -7.87 -10.15 8.74
C VAL A 94 -8.43 -10.25 7.32
N GLU A 95 -9.69 -10.69 7.22
CA GLU A 95 -10.39 -10.75 5.96
C GLU A 95 -10.52 -9.35 5.34
N MET A 96 -10.12 -9.20 4.09
CA MET A 96 -10.27 -7.98 3.29
C MET A 96 -11.12 -8.28 2.03
N PRO A 97 -11.60 -7.27 1.30
CA PRO A 97 -12.45 -7.48 0.12
C PRO A 97 -11.84 -8.37 -0.95
N THR A 98 -10.52 -8.32 -1.11
CA THR A 98 -9.74 -9.14 -2.04
C THR A 98 -8.35 -9.41 -1.45
N GLU A 99 -7.61 -10.29 -2.10
CA GLU A 99 -6.16 -10.38 -1.89
C GLU A 99 -5.47 -9.08 -2.35
N PHE A 100 -4.23 -8.88 -1.88
CA PHE A 100 -3.37 -7.79 -2.35
C PHE A 100 -3.05 -7.97 -3.85
N ASP A 101 -2.98 -6.86 -4.60
CA ASP A 101 -2.77 -6.86 -6.06
C ASP A 101 -3.89 -7.54 -6.88
N ASP A 102 -5.09 -7.67 -6.34
CA ASP A 102 -6.27 -8.03 -7.12
C ASP A 102 -6.75 -6.82 -7.93
N PHE A 103 -6.50 -6.84 -9.23
CA PHE A 103 -6.87 -5.77 -10.15
C PHE A 103 -8.30 -5.98 -10.70
N SER A 104 -9.28 -6.01 -9.80
CA SER A 104 -10.70 -6.08 -10.12
C SER A 104 -11.49 -5.00 -9.37
N GLU A 105 -12.72 -4.76 -9.81
CA GLU A 105 -13.64 -3.83 -9.14
C GLU A 105 -13.90 -4.18 -7.66
N LYS A 106 -13.68 -5.44 -7.27
CA LYS A 106 -13.83 -5.88 -5.88
C LYS A 106 -12.80 -5.24 -4.96
N ALA A 107 -11.63 -4.84 -5.49
CA ALA A 107 -10.60 -4.13 -4.75
C ALA A 107 -10.93 -2.65 -4.49
N HIS A 108 -11.95 -2.11 -5.15
CA HIS A 108 -12.32 -0.70 -4.99
C HIS A 108 -12.81 -0.41 -3.57
N ARG A 109 -12.51 0.79 -3.08
CA ARG A 109 -12.85 1.20 -1.71
C ARG A 109 -14.34 1.35 -1.47
N ASP A 110 -15.13 1.57 -2.49
CA ASP A 110 -16.58 1.70 -2.45
C ASP A 110 -17.32 0.38 -2.77
N TYR A 111 -16.59 -0.70 -3.10
CA TYR A 111 -17.22 -1.99 -3.35
C TYR A 111 -17.89 -2.55 -2.08
N MET A 112 -19.19 -2.83 -2.19
CA MET A 112 -20.04 -3.28 -1.08
C MET A 112 -20.50 -4.75 -1.19
N GLY A 113 -20.01 -5.48 -2.18
CA GLY A 113 -20.38 -6.89 -2.42
C GLY A 113 -19.55 -7.91 -1.63
N SER A 114 -18.65 -7.46 -0.76
CA SER A 114 -17.85 -8.32 0.13
C SER A 114 -18.60 -8.65 1.44
N SER A 115 -18.04 -9.54 2.26
CA SER A 115 -18.58 -9.81 3.59
C SER A 115 -18.66 -8.55 4.47
N ALA A 116 -19.56 -8.54 5.45
CA ALA A 116 -19.63 -7.44 6.42
C ALA A 116 -18.30 -7.26 7.20
N ALA A 117 -17.59 -8.35 7.48
CA ALA A 117 -16.28 -8.33 8.13
C ALA A 117 -15.23 -7.65 7.25
N ALA A 118 -15.12 -8.01 5.98
CA ALA A 118 -14.17 -7.40 5.04
C ALA A 118 -14.44 -5.91 4.85
N ILE A 119 -15.70 -5.50 4.72
CA ILE A 119 -16.11 -4.09 4.62
C ILE A 119 -15.70 -3.32 5.89
N ALA A 120 -15.97 -3.89 7.08
CA ALA A 120 -15.62 -3.27 8.35
C ALA A 120 -14.09 -3.17 8.52
N ASN A 121 -13.33 -4.21 8.15
CA ASN A 121 -11.87 -4.22 8.26
C ASN A 121 -11.22 -3.20 7.31
N ARG A 122 -11.71 -3.10 6.07
CA ARG A 122 -11.29 -2.06 5.13
C ARG A 122 -11.54 -0.65 5.67
N ALA A 123 -12.72 -0.40 6.24
CA ALA A 123 -13.06 0.89 6.83
C ALA A 123 -12.18 1.20 8.04
N ARG A 124 -11.89 0.20 8.88
CA ARG A 124 -10.99 0.34 10.04
C ARG A 124 -9.57 0.68 9.61
N LEU A 125 -9.00 -0.04 8.62
CA LEU A 125 -7.70 0.28 8.07
C LEU A 125 -7.64 1.72 7.57
N ALA A 126 -8.65 2.13 6.79
CA ALA A 126 -8.75 3.49 6.27
C ALA A 126 -8.77 4.53 7.41
N SER A 127 -9.54 4.31 8.47
CA SER A 127 -9.65 5.26 9.57
C SER A 127 -8.32 5.52 10.28
N TYR A 128 -7.48 4.50 10.47
CA TYR A 128 -6.16 4.67 11.08
C TYR A 128 -5.22 5.50 10.21
N LEU A 129 -5.21 5.26 8.91
CA LEU A 129 -4.29 5.95 7.99
C LEU A 129 -4.76 7.39 7.70
N GLU A 130 -6.05 7.58 7.48
CA GLU A 130 -6.64 8.88 7.16
C GLU A 130 -6.54 9.85 8.34
N ALA A 131 -6.66 9.38 9.59
CA ALA A 131 -6.42 10.19 10.79
C ALA A 131 -4.98 10.73 10.87
N GLU A 132 -4.03 10.09 10.21
CA GLU A 132 -2.62 10.44 10.20
C GLU A 132 -2.17 11.13 8.90
N GLY A 133 -3.13 11.61 8.10
CA GLY A 133 -2.87 12.43 6.91
C GLY A 133 -2.57 11.63 5.65
N PHE A 134 -2.96 10.38 5.60
CA PHE A 134 -2.97 9.62 4.35
C PHE A 134 -4.32 9.77 3.63
N VAL A 135 -4.31 9.53 2.33
CA VAL A 135 -5.50 9.49 1.48
C VAL A 135 -5.48 8.16 0.71
N GLY A 136 -6.55 7.38 0.85
CA GLY A 136 -6.67 6.12 0.14
C GLY A 136 -6.96 6.30 -1.35
N LEU A 137 -6.43 5.39 -2.17
CA LEU A 137 -6.68 5.34 -3.61
C LEU A 137 -8.05 4.66 -3.87
N SER A 138 -8.87 5.21 -4.74
CA SER A 138 -10.26 4.77 -4.91
C SER A 138 -10.39 3.32 -5.41
N ASN A 139 -9.49 2.86 -6.25
CA ASN A 139 -9.52 1.55 -6.89
C ASN A 139 -8.66 0.46 -6.21
N GLU A 140 -8.02 0.80 -5.06
CA GLU A 140 -7.15 -0.12 -4.31
C GLU A 140 -7.39 0.06 -2.82
N TRP A 141 -7.96 -0.93 -2.13
CA TRP A 141 -8.27 -0.81 -0.70
C TRP A 141 -7.01 -0.75 0.19
N TRP A 142 -5.91 -1.30 -0.26
CA TRP A 142 -4.63 -1.39 0.48
C TRP A 142 -3.76 -0.16 0.36
N HIS A 143 -3.96 0.69 -0.69
CA HIS A 143 -3.06 1.78 -1.06
C HIS A 143 -3.44 3.11 -0.42
N PHE A 144 -2.45 3.77 0.19
CA PHE A 144 -2.59 5.08 0.83
C PHE A 144 -1.45 6.01 0.46
N ASP A 145 -1.79 7.19 -0.06
CA ASP A 145 -0.86 8.28 -0.37
C ASP A 145 -0.73 9.23 0.83
N PHE A 146 0.50 9.58 1.21
CA PHE A 146 0.74 10.59 2.24
C PHE A 146 0.54 12.00 1.71
N ASN A 147 -0.20 12.85 2.42
CA ASN A 147 -0.39 14.25 2.06
C ASN A 147 0.96 15.00 2.01
N GLY A 148 1.11 15.87 1.01
CA GLY A 148 2.37 16.59 0.81
C GLY A 148 3.43 15.81 0.01
N TRP A 149 3.08 14.66 -0.58
CA TRP A 149 3.97 13.89 -1.45
C TRP A 149 4.59 14.72 -2.60
N GLN A 150 3.94 15.82 -2.99
CA GLN A 150 4.43 16.73 -4.04
C GLN A 150 5.78 17.39 -3.68
N ASN A 151 6.09 17.48 -2.39
CA ASN A 151 7.33 18.06 -1.89
C ASN A 151 8.53 17.09 -1.98
N TYR A 152 8.32 15.85 -2.43
CA TYR A 152 9.35 14.83 -2.51
C TYR A 152 9.62 14.44 -3.96
N ASN A 153 10.90 14.33 -4.30
CA ASN A 153 11.34 13.93 -5.63
C ASN A 153 11.16 12.43 -5.88
N LEU A 154 11.04 12.05 -7.14
CA LEU A 154 11.14 10.64 -7.55
C LEU A 154 12.57 10.14 -7.27
N MET A 155 12.68 8.98 -6.66
CA MET A 155 13.97 8.37 -6.31
C MET A 155 14.10 7.00 -6.96
N ASP A 156 15.35 6.63 -7.25
CA ASP A 156 15.74 5.31 -7.71
C ASP A 156 16.93 4.79 -6.90
N ILE A 157 16.83 4.95 -5.56
CA ILE A 157 17.86 4.52 -4.60
C ILE A 157 17.57 3.07 -4.22
N PRO A 158 18.47 2.13 -4.41
CA PRO A 158 18.29 0.77 -3.95
C PRO A 158 18.38 0.69 -2.42
N PHE A 159 17.75 -0.33 -1.83
CA PHE A 159 17.59 -0.43 -0.36
C PHE A 159 18.90 -0.47 0.41
N GLU A 160 19.93 -1.09 -0.15
CA GLU A 160 21.25 -1.16 0.46
C GLU A 160 21.98 0.19 0.57
N LYS A 161 21.40 1.26 0.00
CA LYS A 161 21.92 2.64 0.02
C LYS A 161 21.04 3.62 0.80
N LEU A 162 20.02 3.11 1.50
CA LEU A 162 19.13 3.89 2.35
C LEU A 162 19.56 3.89 3.82
#